data_a3d53a8bcd3f9dff7d92ba7dd51a29de
#
_entry.id   a3d53a8bcd3f9dff7d92ba7dd51a29de
#
_cell.length_a   1.000
_cell.length_b   1.000
_cell.length_c   1.000
_cell.angle_alpha   90.00
_cell.angle_beta   90.00
_cell.angle_gamma   90.00
#
_symmetry.space_group_name_H-M   'P 1'
#
loop_
_entity.id
_entity.type
_entity.pdbx_description
1 polymer ?
#
loop_
_entity_poly.entity_id
_entity_poly.type
_entity_poly.pdbx_seq_one_letter_code
_entity_poly.pdbx_strand_id
1 'polypeptide(L)'
;MIDPITALAGIQSAVKLIKQASKTVDDVASLGPMLGKYFDAKSNAAKAVVESKKKGGSSMGTALQIEMALDQAKTFEADLQMLFMQAGKIDVWNKIKARAQAMDVEDAHTARREKEEEKKRKQKEQEQLEFGLMLGGLAILLFMLYVGVYEVMEHCAKVRCGR
;
A
#
# COMPACT_ATOMS: atom_id res chain seq x y z
N MET A 1 -3.74 4.15 9.76
CA MET A 1 -4.06 2.75 9.47
C MET A 1 -5.56 2.58 9.55
N ILE A 2 -6.20 2.14 8.49
CA ILE A 2 -7.65 1.90 8.49
C ILE A 2 -7.84 0.46 8.96
N ASP A 3 -8.56 0.31 10.07
CA ASP A 3 -8.92 -0.99 10.61
C ASP A 3 -9.94 -1.65 9.66
N PRO A 4 -9.78 -2.93 9.25
CA PRO A 4 -10.72 -3.60 8.35
C PRO A 4 -12.17 -3.58 8.86
N ILE A 5 -12.37 -3.63 10.17
CA ILE A 5 -13.71 -3.55 10.78
C ILE A 5 -14.34 -2.16 10.54
N THR A 6 -13.56 -1.09 10.70
CA THR A 6 -14.02 0.28 10.46
C THR A 6 -14.35 0.51 8.99
N ALA A 7 -13.53 -0.06 8.09
CA ALA A 7 -13.78 0.00 6.64
C ALA A 7 -15.08 -0.72 6.24
N LEU A 8 -15.38 -1.87 6.86
CA LEU A 8 -16.64 -2.59 6.65
C LEU A 8 -17.86 -1.82 7.16
N ALA A 9 -17.74 -1.18 8.33
CA ALA A 9 -18.80 -0.31 8.86
C ALA A 9 -19.08 0.87 7.90
N GLY A 10 -18.06 1.38 7.22
CA GLY A 10 -18.18 2.39 6.17
C GLY A 10 -19.03 1.93 4.98
N ILE A 11 -18.81 0.70 4.49
CA ILE A 11 -19.61 0.11 3.41
C ILE A 11 -21.07 -0.03 3.84
N GLN A 12 -21.32 -0.62 5.02
CA GLN A 12 -22.67 -0.83 5.53
C GLN A 12 -23.44 0.48 5.72
N SER A 13 -22.78 1.52 6.24
CA SER A 13 -23.40 2.83 6.42
C SER A 13 -23.73 3.48 5.07
N ALA A 14 -22.83 3.41 4.08
CA ALA A 14 -23.05 3.93 2.74
C ALA A 14 -24.23 3.20 2.04
N VAL A 15 -24.28 1.86 2.13
CA VAL A 15 -25.38 1.03 1.61
C VAL A 15 -26.71 1.44 2.23
N LYS A 16 -26.74 1.63 3.55
CA LYS A 16 -27.95 2.05 4.27
C LYS A 16 -28.44 3.42 3.82
N LEU A 17 -27.53 4.39 3.67
CA LEU A 17 -27.85 5.73 3.19
C LEU A 17 -28.39 5.71 1.77
N ILE A 18 -27.80 4.93 0.86
CA ILE A 18 -28.28 4.82 -0.52
C ILE A 18 -29.66 4.15 -0.57
N LYS A 19 -29.89 3.08 0.22
CA LYS A 19 -31.20 2.42 0.31
C LYS A 19 -32.29 3.36 0.89
N GLN A 20 -31.95 4.24 1.80
CA GLN A 20 -32.87 5.26 2.31
C GLN A 20 -33.16 6.33 1.24
N ALA A 21 -32.09 6.86 0.63
CA ALA A 21 -32.23 7.88 -0.40
C ALA A 21 -32.99 7.37 -1.63
N SER A 22 -32.74 6.13 -2.08
CA SER A 22 -33.43 5.55 -3.25
C SER A 22 -34.94 5.41 -3.10
N LYS A 23 -35.45 5.42 -1.86
CA LYS A 23 -36.92 5.42 -1.60
C LYS A 23 -37.56 6.79 -1.69
N THR A 24 -36.79 7.86 -1.56
CA THR A 24 -37.27 9.24 -1.45
C THR A 24 -36.91 10.12 -2.62
N VAL A 25 -36.08 9.61 -3.53
CA VAL A 25 -35.52 10.37 -4.64
C VAL A 25 -36.16 9.93 -5.95
N ASP A 26 -36.79 10.87 -6.63
CA ASP A 26 -37.38 10.65 -7.95
C ASP A 26 -36.33 10.53 -9.08
N ASP A 27 -35.13 11.08 -8.85
CA ASP A 27 -34.03 11.00 -9.81
C ASP A 27 -32.81 10.25 -9.25
N VAL A 28 -32.53 9.08 -9.85
CA VAL A 28 -31.39 8.22 -9.53
C VAL A 28 -30.04 8.92 -9.70
N ALA A 29 -29.97 9.97 -10.52
CA ALA A 29 -28.74 10.75 -10.73
C ALA A 29 -28.30 11.50 -9.45
N SER A 30 -29.24 11.84 -8.58
CA SER A 30 -28.94 12.50 -7.29
C SER A 30 -28.24 11.58 -6.29
N LEU A 31 -28.22 10.26 -6.53
CA LEU A 31 -27.46 9.30 -5.72
C LEU A 31 -25.94 9.35 -5.99
N GLY A 32 -25.50 10.08 -7.02
CA GLY A 32 -24.08 10.15 -7.43
C GLY A 32 -23.09 10.38 -6.27
N PRO A 33 -23.26 11.41 -5.40
CA PRO A 33 -22.35 11.65 -4.29
C PRO A 33 -22.32 10.53 -3.25
N MET A 34 -23.45 9.84 -3.04
CA MET A 34 -23.53 8.72 -2.11
C MET A 34 -22.87 7.46 -2.70
N LEU A 35 -23.00 7.25 -3.99
CA LEU A 35 -22.32 6.19 -4.72
C LEU A 35 -20.80 6.39 -4.69
N GLY A 36 -20.32 7.64 -4.84
CA GLY A 36 -18.90 7.96 -4.64
C GLY A 36 -18.39 7.48 -3.29
N LYS A 37 -19.07 7.85 -2.20
CA LYS A 37 -18.71 7.39 -0.85
C LYS A 37 -18.73 5.87 -0.68
N TYR A 38 -19.65 5.19 -1.35
CA TYR A 38 -19.73 3.74 -1.34
C TYR A 38 -18.51 3.10 -2.01
N PHE A 39 -18.14 3.56 -3.22
CA PHE A 39 -16.98 3.04 -3.93
C PHE A 39 -15.67 3.34 -3.21
N ASP A 40 -15.54 4.52 -2.61
CA ASP A 40 -14.39 4.89 -1.76
C ASP A 40 -14.28 3.95 -0.54
N ALA A 41 -15.39 3.70 0.15
CA ALA A 41 -15.42 2.79 1.29
C ALA A 41 -15.07 1.36 0.88
N LYS A 42 -15.54 0.90 -0.28
CA LYS A 42 -15.22 -0.42 -0.84
C LYS A 42 -13.74 -0.55 -1.19
N SER A 43 -13.16 0.45 -1.84
CA SER A 43 -11.71 0.49 -2.16
C SER A 43 -10.87 0.47 -0.89
N ASN A 44 -11.23 1.28 0.10
CA ASN A 44 -10.54 1.31 1.40
C ASN A 44 -10.62 -0.02 2.15
N ALA A 45 -11.77 -0.71 2.10
CA ALA A 45 -11.92 -2.03 2.68
C ALA A 45 -11.03 -3.07 1.98
N ALA A 46 -10.98 -3.06 0.66
CA ALA A 46 -10.10 -3.94 -0.11
C ALA A 46 -8.61 -3.71 0.24
N LYS A 47 -8.18 -2.46 0.37
CA LYS A 47 -6.82 -2.10 0.80
C LYS A 47 -6.53 -2.58 2.23
N ALA A 48 -7.46 -2.39 3.17
CA ALA A 48 -7.30 -2.84 4.56
C ALA A 48 -7.17 -4.37 4.67
N VAL A 49 -7.88 -5.13 3.82
CA VAL A 49 -7.75 -6.60 3.74
C VAL A 49 -6.36 -7.01 3.30
N VAL A 50 -5.83 -6.37 2.26
CA VAL A 50 -4.48 -6.68 1.75
C VAL A 50 -3.41 -6.38 2.80
N GLU A 51 -3.57 -5.29 3.55
CA GLU A 51 -2.65 -4.92 4.63
C GLU A 51 -2.72 -5.88 5.82
N SER A 52 -3.92 -6.31 6.22
CA SER A 52 -4.10 -7.25 7.32
C SER A 52 -3.48 -8.62 7.03
N LYS A 53 -3.62 -9.09 5.78
CA LYS A 53 -2.96 -10.33 5.31
C LYS A 53 -1.44 -10.26 5.39
N LYS A 54 -0.84 -9.10 5.09
CA LYS A 54 0.62 -8.91 5.16
C LYS A 54 1.18 -8.94 6.57
N LYS A 55 0.39 -8.52 7.56
CA LYS A 55 0.81 -8.45 8.97
C LYS A 55 0.61 -9.75 9.75
N GLY A 56 0.12 -10.82 9.10
CA GLY A 56 -0.06 -12.14 9.72
C GLY A 56 -1.11 -12.17 10.85
N GLY A 57 -1.92 -11.11 10.99
CA GLY A 57 -2.80 -10.90 12.14
C GLY A 57 -4.30 -11.11 11.87
N SER A 58 -4.68 -11.60 10.70
CA SER A 58 -6.11 -11.83 10.43
C SER A 58 -6.56 -13.14 11.05
N SER A 59 -7.33 -13.08 12.13
CA SER A 59 -8.05 -14.25 12.63
C SER A 59 -9.02 -14.75 11.54
N MET A 60 -9.26 -16.07 11.50
CA MET A 60 -10.25 -16.68 10.58
C MET A 60 -11.59 -15.97 10.62
N GLY A 61 -12.01 -15.48 11.80
CA GLY A 61 -13.25 -14.71 11.98
C GLY A 61 -13.24 -13.37 11.25
N THR A 62 -12.13 -12.64 11.27
CA THR A 62 -12.01 -11.37 10.55
C THR A 62 -12.03 -11.58 9.03
N ALA A 63 -11.36 -12.62 8.55
CA ALA A 63 -11.38 -12.97 7.12
C ALA A 63 -12.80 -13.32 6.65
N LEU A 64 -13.55 -14.09 7.43
CA LEU A 64 -14.93 -14.45 7.11
C LEU A 64 -15.86 -13.24 7.11
N GLN A 65 -15.74 -12.33 8.08
CA GLN A 65 -16.53 -11.10 8.12
C GLN A 65 -16.28 -10.23 6.88
N ILE A 66 -15.05 -10.14 6.43
CA ILE A 66 -14.66 -9.40 5.23
C ILE A 66 -15.30 -10.04 3.99
N GLU A 67 -15.21 -11.36 3.85
CA GLU A 67 -15.79 -12.09 2.72
C GLU A 67 -17.31 -11.90 2.66
N MET A 68 -18.00 -12.02 3.81
CA MET A 68 -19.44 -11.77 3.89
C MET A 68 -19.81 -10.33 3.52
N ALA A 69 -19.02 -9.34 3.93
CA ALA A 69 -19.31 -7.95 3.57
C ALA A 69 -19.02 -7.65 2.09
N LEU A 70 -18.03 -8.28 1.49
CA LEU A 70 -17.78 -8.18 0.04
C LEU A 70 -18.90 -8.82 -0.77
N ASP A 71 -19.47 -9.93 -0.30
CA ASP A 71 -20.61 -10.58 -0.93
C ASP A 71 -21.87 -9.73 -0.82
N GLN A 72 -22.14 -9.16 0.35
CA GLN A 72 -23.22 -8.17 0.52
C GLN A 72 -23.03 -6.96 -0.40
N ALA A 73 -21.80 -6.49 -0.59
CA ALA A 73 -21.51 -5.39 -1.49
C ALA A 73 -21.83 -5.75 -2.96
N LYS A 74 -21.52 -6.99 -3.40
CA LYS A 74 -21.88 -7.47 -4.75
C LYS A 74 -23.39 -7.52 -4.95
N THR A 75 -24.11 -8.08 -3.97
CA THR A 75 -25.59 -8.16 -4.01
C THR A 75 -26.18 -6.75 -4.09
N PHE A 76 -25.65 -5.81 -3.31
CA PHE A 76 -26.07 -4.41 -3.34
C PHE A 76 -25.79 -3.73 -4.68
N GLU A 77 -24.65 -4.01 -5.33
CA GLU A 77 -24.35 -3.50 -6.67
C GLU A 77 -25.34 -4.03 -7.71
N ALA A 78 -25.79 -5.27 -7.58
CA ALA A 78 -26.82 -5.84 -8.46
C ALA A 78 -28.19 -5.15 -8.24
N ASP A 79 -28.56 -4.87 -6.98
CA ASP A 79 -29.77 -4.13 -6.63
C ASP A 79 -29.75 -2.71 -7.22
N LEU A 80 -28.59 -2.03 -7.11
CA LEU A 80 -28.39 -0.70 -7.70
C LEU A 80 -28.49 -0.74 -9.23
N GLN A 81 -27.86 -1.71 -9.87
CA GLN A 81 -27.95 -1.88 -11.32
C GLN A 81 -29.40 -2.03 -11.77
N MET A 82 -30.19 -2.83 -11.05
CA MET A 82 -31.61 -3.03 -11.34
C MET A 82 -32.41 -1.72 -11.19
N LEU A 83 -32.11 -0.94 -10.14
CA LEU A 83 -32.73 0.35 -9.88
C LEU A 83 -32.41 1.37 -11.00
N PHE A 84 -31.17 1.45 -11.46
CA PHE A 84 -30.77 2.30 -12.59
C PHE A 84 -31.41 1.82 -13.92
N MET A 85 -31.58 0.50 -14.09
CA MET A 85 -32.25 -0.07 -15.26
C MET A 85 -33.72 0.31 -15.27
N GLN A 86 -34.44 0.18 -14.15
CA GLN A 86 -35.84 0.58 -14.00
C GLN A 86 -36.04 2.08 -14.23
N ALA A 87 -35.10 2.91 -13.83
CA ALA A 87 -35.11 4.34 -14.08
C ALA A 87 -34.69 4.74 -15.52
N GLY A 88 -34.39 3.77 -16.39
CA GLY A 88 -33.94 4.03 -17.78
C GLY A 88 -32.55 4.70 -17.87
N LYS A 89 -31.74 4.65 -16.79
CA LYS A 89 -30.43 5.33 -16.69
C LYS A 89 -29.27 4.33 -16.56
N ILE A 90 -29.38 3.17 -17.19
CA ILE A 90 -28.33 2.13 -17.14
C ILE A 90 -26.97 2.62 -17.66
N ASP A 91 -26.97 3.54 -18.62
CA ASP A 91 -25.75 4.15 -19.15
C ASP A 91 -24.97 4.95 -18.08
N VAL A 92 -25.70 5.61 -17.17
CA VAL A 92 -25.10 6.33 -16.04
C VAL A 92 -24.43 5.34 -15.08
N TRP A 93 -25.12 4.25 -14.78
CA TRP A 93 -24.54 3.19 -13.95
C TRP A 93 -23.26 2.61 -14.55
N ASN A 94 -23.27 2.28 -15.83
CA ASN A 94 -22.12 1.74 -16.54
C ASN A 94 -20.94 2.72 -16.53
N LYS A 95 -21.19 4.02 -16.72
CA LYS A 95 -20.15 5.06 -16.61
C LYS A 95 -19.57 5.17 -15.20
N ILE A 96 -20.42 5.11 -14.17
CA ILE A 96 -19.97 5.15 -12.77
C ILE A 96 -19.10 3.94 -12.48
N LYS A 97 -19.54 2.74 -12.88
CA LYS A 97 -18.80 1.50 -12.66
C LYS A 97 -17.46 1.48 -13.40
N ALA A 98 -17.44 1.92 -14.65
CA ALA A 98 -16.19 2.03 -15.43
C ALA A 98 -15.22 3.03 -14.79
N ARG A 99 -15.70 4.16 -14.26
CA ARG A 99 -14.86 5.14 -13.57
C ARG A 99 -14.31 4.60 -12.25
N ALA A 100 -15.13 3.89 -11.47
CA ALA A 100 -14.67 3.25 -10.23
C ALA A 100 -13.58 2.22 -10.51
N GLN A 101 -13.76 1.38 -11.56
CA GLN A 101 -12.73 0.42 -11.97
C GLN A 101 -11.44 1.08 -12.46
N ALA A 102 -11.54 2.19 -13.20
CA ALA A 102 -10.37 2.94 -13.65
C ALA A 102 -9.58 3.50 -12.46
N MET A 103 -10.26 4.03 -11.44
CA MET A 103 -9.62 4.52 -10.21
C MET A 103 -8.93 3.38 -9.44
N ASP A 104 -9.55 2.22 -9.33
CA ASP A 104 -8.94 1.04 -8.67
C ASP A 104 -7.64 0.59 -9.38
N VAL A 105 -7.63 0.64 -10.72
CA VAL A 105 -6.45 0.32 -11.55
C VAL A 105 -5.35 1.37 -11.35
N GLU A 106 -5.70 2.65 -11.34
CA GLU A 106 -4.74 3.75 -11.13
C GLU A 106 -4.13 3.69 -9.73
N ASP A 107 -4.92 3.44 -8.70
CA ASP A 107 -4.46 3.22 -7.33
C ASP A 107 -3.52 2.01 -7.22
N ALA A 108 -3.81 0.93 -7.94
CA ALA A 108 -2.94 -0.24 -7.98
C ALA A 108 -1.58 0.06 -8.67
N HIS A 109 -1.58 0.90 -9.71
CA HIS A 109 -0.36 1.34 -10.40
C HIS A 109 0.48 2.26 -9.52
N THR A 110 -0.14 3.22 -8.83
CA THR A 110 0.59 4.12 -7.92
C THR A 110 1.21 3.34 -6.75
N ALA A 111 0.46 2.42 -6.14
CA ALA A 111 0.98 1.56 -5.09
C ALA A 111 2.13 0.63 -5.53
N ARG A 112 2.16 0.23 -6.81
CA ARG A 112 3.30 -0.52 -7.37
C ARG A 112 4.52 0.36 -7.56
N ARG A 113 4.35 1.58 -8.08
CA ARG A 113 5.43 2.56 -8.25
C ARG A 113 6.08 2.92 -6.91
N GLU A 114 5.28 3.20 -5.89
CA GLU A 114 5.79 3.49 -4.55
C GLU A 114 6.65 2.35 -3.98
N LYS A 115 6.21 1.10 -4.15
CA LYS A 115 7.00 -0.07 -3.73
C LYS A 115 8.30 -0.25 -4.51
N GLU A 116 8.29 0.07 -5.79
CA GLU A 116 9.51 0.03 -6.61
C GLU A 116 10.49 1.12 -6.19
N GLU A 117 9.99 2.31 -5.89
CA GLU A 117 10.80 3.42 -5.38
C GLU A 117 11.39 3.12 -4.01
N GLU A 118 10.60 2.53 -3.10
CA GLU A 118 11.12 2.07 -1.80
C GLU A 118 12.20 1.01 -1.94
N LYS A 119 12.01 0.05 -2.85
CA LYS A 119 13.04 -0.96 -3.14
C LYS A 119 14.32 -0.32 -3.69
N LYS A 120 14.20 0.60 -4.63
CA LYS A 120 15.34 1.34 -5.19
C LYS A 120 16.07 2.18 -4.14
N ARG A 121 15.32 2.80 -3.19
CA ARG A 121 15.94 3.53 -2.07
C ARG A 121 16.74 2.59 -1.17
N LYS A 122 16.15 1.47 -0.76
CA LYS A 122 16.83 0.48 0.07
C LYS A 122 18.07 -0.12 -0.61
N GLN A 123 18.00 -0.38 -1.92
CA GLN A 123 19.16 -0.85 -2.69
C GLN A 123 20.28 0.18 -2.70
N LYS A 124 19.97 1.45 -2.95
CA LYS A 124 20.98 2.53 -2.90
C LYS A 124 21.59 2.70 -1.52
N GLU A 125 20.81 2.58 -0.45
CA GLU A 125 21.33 2.62 0.93
C GLU A 125 22.26 1.44 1.21
N GLN A 126 21.93 0.24 0.72
CA GLN A 126 22.79 -0.94 0.86
C GLN A 126 24.09 -0.79 0.06
N GLU A 127 24.02 -0.34 -1.19
CA GLU A 127 25.20 -0.07 -2.00
C GLU A 127 26.12 0.99 -1.36
N GLN A 128 25.56 2.04 -0.78
CA GLN A 128 26.34 3.05 -0.06
C GLN A 128 27.02 2.49 1.21
N LEU A 129 26.31 1.61 1.94
CA LEU A 129 26.88 0.94 3.12
C LEU A 129 28.00 -0.01 2.74
N GLU A 130 27.84 -0.80 1.68
CA GLU A 130 28.88 -1.72 1.18
C GLU A 130 30.11 -0.95 0.71
N PHE A 131 29.91 0.15 -0.02
CA PHE A 131 30.99 1.00 -0.47
C PHE A 131 31.72 1.68 0.70
N GLY A 132 30.98 2.13 1.70
CA GLY A 132 31.55 2.68 2.94
C GLY A 132 32.36 1.65 3.73
N LEU A 133 31.88 0.41 3.81
CA LEU A 133 32.61 -0.69 4.48
C LEU A 133 33.90 -1.07 3.72
N MET A 134 33.88 -1.10 2.39
CA MET A 134 35.08 -1.34 1.58
C MET A 134 36.12 -0.25 1.77
N LEU A 135 35.73 1.03 1.73
CA LEU A 135 36.63 2.16 1.97
C LEU A 135 37.21 2.17 3.40
N GLY A 136 36.35 1.88 4.38
CA GLY A 136 36.78 1.77 5.78
C GLY A 136 37.78 0.65 6.01
N GLY A 137 37.52 -0.53 5.40
CA GLY A 137 38.47 -1.67 5.46
C GLY A 137 39.81 -1.35 4.83
N LEU A 138 39.83 -0.68 3.68
CA LEU A 138 41.05 -0.27 3.01
C LEU A 138 41.85 0.77 3.84
N ALA A 139 41.16 1.72 4.48
CA ALA A 139 41.81 2.70 5.35
C ALA A 139 42.46 2.04 6.58
N ILE A 140 41.79 1.07 7.21
CA ILE A 140 42.32 0.30 8.34
C ILE A 140 43.59 -0.48 7.92
N LEU A 141 43.54 -1.13 6.73
CA LEU A 141 44.70 -1.87 6.19
C LEU A 141 45.91 -0.95 5.96
N LEU A 142 45.71 0.22 5.37
CA LEU A 142 46.75 1.21 5.16
C LEU A 142 47.32 1.74 6.49
N PHE A 143 46.45 1.95 7.48
CA PHE A 143 46.88 2.38 8.80
C PHE A 143 47.74 1.30 9.50
N MET A 144 47.36 0.03 9.42
CA MET A 144 48.14 -1.09 9.97
C MET A 144 49.52 -1.21 9.30
N LEU A 145 49.57 -1.04 7.96
CA LEU A 145 50.83 -1.03 7.24
C LEU A 145 51.71 0.16 7.66
N TYR A 146 51.14 1.34 7.83
CA TYR A 146 51.85 2.52 8.28
C TYR A 146 52.48 2.33 9.68
N VAL A 147 51.69 1.81 10.63
CA VAL A 147 52.18 1.52 12.00
C VAL A 147 53.29 0.46 11.97
N GLY A 148 53.10 -0.63 11.16
CA GLY A 148 54.14 -1.66 11.03
C GLY A 148 55.46 -1.11 10.49
N VAL A 149 55.42 -0.29 9.45
CA VAL A 149 56.60 0.35 8.87
C VAL A 149 57.25 1.30 9.90
N TYR A 150 56.43 2.06 10.65
CA TYR A 150 56.92 2.96 11.67
C TYR A 150 57.66 2.22 12.81
N GLU A 151 57.12 1.09 13.31
CA GLU A 151 57.79 0.27 14.31
C GLU A 151 59.10 -0.33 13.82
N VAL A 152 59.14 -0.84 12.56
CA VAL A 152 60.36 -1.37 11.94
C VAL A 152 61.42 -0.26 11.82
N MET A 153 61.07 0.94 11.40
CA MET A 153 62.02 2.07 11.32
C MET A 153 62.55 2.46 12.70
N GLU A 154 61.70 2.51 13.73
CA GLU A 154 62.14 2.84 15.10
C GLU A 154 63.06 1.75 15.64
N HIS A 155 62.75 0.48 15.37
CA HIS A 155 63.57 -0.66 15.78
C HIS A 155 64.96 -0.64 15.06
N CYS A 156 64.97 -0.36 13.75
CA CYS A 156 66.22 -0.18 13.00
C CYS A 156 67.04 1.00 13.48
N ALA A 157 66.40 2.10 13.87
CA ALA A 157 67.12 3.26 14.46
C ALA A 157 67.75 2.94 15.82
N LYS A 158 67.11 2.14 16.67
CA LYS A 158 67.62 1.72 17.98
C LYS A 158 68.72 0.66 17.88
N VAL A 159 68.66 -0.27 16.94
CA VAL A 159 69.58 -1.41 16.82
C VAL A 159 70.78 -1.09 15.89
N ARG A 160 70.87 0.12 15.31
CA ARG A 160 71.93 0.47 14.35
C ARG A 160 72.10 -0.60 13.25
N CYS A 161 71.05 -0.84 12.49
CA CYS A 161 71.11 -1.68 11.31
C CYS A 161 71.99 -1.06 10.25
N GLY A 162 73.29 -1.40 10.25
CA GLY A 162 74.19 -0.89 9.24
C GLY A 162 75.64 -0.82 9.74
N ARG A 163 76.22 -1.98 10.05
CA ARG A 163 77.69 -2.13 10.01
C ARG A 163 77.98 -3.61 9.72
#